data_84cef5897cc050fca6b25627dc8479ee
#
_entry.id   84cef5897cc050fca6b25627dc8479ee
#
_cell.length_a   1.000
_cell.length_b   1.000
_cell.length_c   1.000
_cell.angle_alpha   90.00
_cell.angle_beta   90.00
_cell.angle_gamma   90.00
#
_symmetry.space_group_name_H-M   'P 1'
#
loop_
_entity.id
_entity.type
_entity.pdbx_description
1 polymer ?
#
loop_
_entity_poly.entity_id
_entity_poly.type
_entity_poly.pdbx_seq_one_letter_code
_entity_poly.pdbx_strand_id
1 'polypeptide(L)'
;MKLSSDFFEIFAIPVAWQVERSQLDSRYRSLQQEFHPDRYASKGDVEKRLAVQTASLINQAYETLKSPLKRAQYLLELKQIDASQDSHITSDGAFLMRQIELREELSEVRDNADPFAALESLRTGVESSYSEQQSQFQAQYQSQAYDEAFNTLAKMQFSAKLLDEIEQLEADLEDQ
;
A
#
# COMPACT_ATOMS: atom_id res chain seq x y z
N MET A 1 8.66 -20.33 13.69
CA MET A 1 7.63 -19.38 13.25
C MET A 1 6.40 -20.17 12.87
N LYS A 2 5.22 -19.86 13.42
CA LYS A 2 3.96 -20.49 12.99
C LYS A 2 3.52 -19.81 11.69
N LEU A 3 3.22 -20.58 10.65
CA LEU A 3 2.69 -20.10 9.37
C LEU A 3 1.31 -19.40 9.46
N SER A 4 0.71 -19.37 10.65
CA SER A 4 -0.59 -18.75 10.95
C SER A 4 -0.50 -17.43 11.71
N SER A 5 0.69 -16.86 11.84
CA SER A 5 0.89 -15.58 12.52
C SER A 5 0.43 -14.43 11.62
N ASP A 6 -0.17 -13.37 12.20
CA ASP A 6 -0.42 -12.16 11.45
C ASP A 6 0.89 -11.49 11.03
N PHE A 7 0.82 -10.57 10.06
CA PHE A 7 2.01 -9.94 9.50
C PHE A 7 2.76 -9.06 10.51
N PHE A 8 2.07 -8.46 11.46
CA PHE A 8 2.69 -7.69 12.55
C PHE A 8 3.46 -8.59 13.50
N GLU A 9 2.92 -9.77 13.81
CA GLU A 9 3.59 -10.76 14.66
C GLU A 9 4.88 -11.28 14.03
N ILE A 10 4.93 -11.47 12.70
CA ILE A 10 6.14 -11.87 11.97
C ILE A 10 7.29 -10.90 12.24
N PHE A 11 7.02 -9.61 12.30
CA PHE A 11 8.02 -8.57 12.53
C PHE A 11 8.16 -8.19 14.00
N ALA A 12 7.42 -8.84 14.91
CA ALA A 12 7.37 -8.52 16.35
C ALA A 12 7.08 -7.03 16.62
N ILE A 13 6.10 -6.48 15.89
CA ILE A 13 5.59 -5.11 16.06
C ILE A 13 4.11 -5.13 16.44
N PRO A 14 3.60 -4.09 17.13
CA PRO A 14 2.19 -4.00 17.47
C PRO A 14 1.28 -3.90 16.24
N VAL A 15 0.07 -4.47 16.33
CA VAL A 15 -0.98 -4.26 15.33
C VAL A 15 -1.47 -2.82 15.41
N ALA A 16 -1.00 -1.96 14.51
CA ALA A 16 -1.31 -0.55 14.50
C ALA A 16 -1.21 0.03 13.08
N TRP A 17 -1.88 1.16 12.85
CA TRP A 17 -1.71 1.94 11.63
C TRP A 17 -0.28 2.47 11.49
N GLN A 18 0.27 3.05 12.58
CA GLN A 18 1.63 3.58 12.59
C GLN A 18 2.64 2.43 12.68
N VAL A 19 3.50 2.35 11.69
CA VAL A 19 4.60 1.40 11.63
C VAL A 19 5.89 2.19 11.47
N GLU A 20 6.81 2.02 12.42
CA GLU A 20 8.14 2.62 12.33
C GLU A 20 8.94 1.95 11.20
N ARG A 21 9.17 2.69 10.11
CA ARG A 21 9.76 2.17 8.89
C ARG A 21 11.15 1.58 9.11
N SER A 22 11.98 2.26 9.87
CA SER A 22 13.34 1.82 10.16
C SER A 22 13.37 0.49 10.92
N GLN A 23 12.42 0.31 11.86
CA GLN A 23 12.26 -0.94 12.60
C GLN A 23 11.79 -2.08 11.69
N LEU A 24 10.79 -1.83 10.85
CA LEU A 24 10.28 -2.80 9.88
C LEU A 24 11.40 -3.26 8.93
N ASP A 25 12.15 -2.32 8.35
CA ASP A 25 13.24 -2.59 7.41
C ASP A 25 14.38 -3.38 8.08
N SER A 26 14.72 -3.06 9.33
CA SER A 26 15.75 -3.78 10.08
C SER A 26 15.33 -5.23 10.36
N ARG A 27 14.09 -5.43 10.80
CA ARG A 27 13.53 -6.77 11.05
C ARG A 27 13.43 -7.59 9.77
N TYR A 28 12.99 -6.98 8.67
CA TYR A 28 12.92 -7.64 7.38
C TYR A 28 14.30 -8.16 6.94
N ARG A 29 15.35 -7.33 7.00
CA ARG A 29 16.70 -7.76 6.65
C ARG A 29 17.19 -8.91 7.52
N SER A 30 16.93 -8.87 8.82
CA SER A 30 17.30 -9.95 9.74
C SER A 30 16.61 -11.27 9.40
N LEU A 31 15.29 -11.21 9.14
CA LEU A 31 14.49 -12.39 8.75
C LEU A 31 14.91 -12.95 7.39
N GLN A 32 15.22 -12.08 6.41
CA GLN A 32 15.74 -12.52 5.13
C GLN A 32 17.07 -13.26 5.25
N GLN A 33 17.99 -12.77 6.11
CA GLN A 33 19.26 -13.45 6.36
C GLN A 33 19.05 -14.80 7.06
N GLU A 34 18.10 -14.90 8.00
CA GLU A 34 17.81 -16.12 8.75
C GLU A 34 17.20 -17.19 7.85
N PHE A 35 16.24 -16.82 6.99
CA PHE A 35 15.44 -17.74 6.17
C PHE A 35 15.87 -17.76 4.70
N HIS A 36 17.08 -17.28 4.36
CA HIS A 36 17.57 -17.29 2.99
C HIS A 36 17.67 -18.73 2.46
N PRO A 37 17.12 -19.05 1.28
CA PRO A 37 17.11 -20.42 0.74
C PRO A 37 18.48 -21.05 0.65
N ASP A 38 19.54 -20.30 0.36
CA ASP A 38 20.92 -20.81 0.26
C ASP A 38 21.44 -21.42 1.57
N ARG A 39 20.97 -20.95 2.71
CA ARG A 39 21.32 -21.54 4.03
C ARG A 39 20.74 -22.93 4.23
N TYR A 40 19.74 -23.28 3.43
CA TYR A 40 19.04 -24.56 3.48
C TYR A 40 19.43 -25.46 2.30
N ALA A 41 20.35 -25.04 1.42
CA ALA A 41 20.76 -25.79 0.22
C ALA A 41 21.29 -27.18 0.52
N SER A 42 21.92 -27.41 1.70
CA SER A 42 22.42 -28.70 2.19
C SER A 42 21.43 -29.49 3.05
N LYS A 43 20.22 -28.95 3.29
CA LYS A 43 19.18 -29.57 4.12
C LYS A 43 18.27 -30.49 3.31
N GLY A 44 17.39 -31.20 4.00
CA GLY A 44 16.38 -32.04 3.35
C GLY A 44 15.33 -31.26 2.55
N ASP A 45 14.63 -31.92 1.63
CA ASP A 45 13.66 -31.27 0.74
C ASP A 45 12.48 -30.63 1.47
N VAL A 46 12.11 -31.15 2.63
CA VAL A 46 11.05 -30.56 3.49
C VAL A 46 11.53 -29.23 4.06
N GLU A 47 12.76 -29.19 4.57
CA GLU A 47 13.34 -27.97 5.15
C GLU A 47 13.56 -26.88 4.08
N LYS A 48 13.99 -27.28 2.87
CA LYS A 48 14.10 -26.36 1.74
C LYS A 48 12.76 -25.73 1.37
N ARG A 49 11.72 -26.54 1.23
CA ARG A 49 10.37 -26.05 0.93
C ARG A 49 9.84 -25.13 2.00
N LEU A 50 10.04 -25.46 3.27
CA LEU A 50 9.63 -24.61 4.40
C LEU A 50 10.38 -23.27 4.39
N ALA A 51 11.69 -23.28 4.11
CA ALA A 51 12.47 -22.05 4.00
C ALA A 51 11.95 -21.13 2.88
N VAL A 52 11.66 -21.67 1.70
CA VAL A 52 11.09 -20.92 0.57
C VAL A 52 9.72 -20.34 0.92
N GLN A 53 8.83 -21.13 1.52
CA GLN A 53 7.51 -20.65 1.96
C GLN A 53 7.61 -19.56 3.02
N THR A 54 8.53 -19.71 3.98
CA THR A 54 8.76 -18.72 5.02
C THR A 54 9.33 -17.42 4.43
N ALA A 55 10.29 -17.51 3.52
CA ALA A 55 10.84 -16.33 2.83
C ALA A 55 9.76 -15.60 2.01
N SER A 56 8.89 -16.34 1.29
CA SER A 56 7.77 -15.77 0.55
C SER A 56 6.78 -15.05 1.47
N LEU A 57 6.43 -15.65 2.62
CA LEU A 57 5.55 -15.04 3.61
C LEU A 57 6.15 -13.76 4.22
N ILE A 58 7.45 -13.77 4.53
CA ILE A 58 8.17 -12.59 5.03
C ILE A 58 8.12 -11.46 3.99
N ASN A 59 8.34 -11.76 2.71
CA ASN A 59 8.26 -10.78 1.64
C ASN A 59 6.85 -10.19 1.51
N GLN A 60 5.83 -11.05 1.49
CA GLN A 60 4.42 -10.62 1.42
C GLN A 60 4.06 -9.72 2.61
N ALA A 61 4.41 -10.12 3.82
CA ALA A 61 4.14 -9.35 5.03
C ALA A 61 4.85 -7.99 5.01
N TYR A 62 6.11 -7.95 4.56
CA TYR A 62 6.85 -6.71 4.41
C TYR A 62 6.20 -5.77 3.39
N GLU A 63 5.87 -6.26 2.20
CA GLU A 63 5.20 -5.46 1.15
C GLU A 63 3.83 -4.94 1.59
N THR A 64 3.12 -5.71 2.40
CA THR A 64 1.84 -5.28 2.97
C THR A 64 2.03 -4.19 4.02
N LEU A 65 2.93 -4.39 4.98
CA LEU A 65 3.09 -3.46 6.08
C LEU A 65 3.82 -2.18 5.69
N LYS A 66 4.68 -2.22 4.68
CA LYS A 66 5.39 -1.02 4.22
C LYS A 66 4.49 -0.05 3.43
N SER A 67 3.48 -0.57 2.75
CA SER A 67 2.54 0.23 1.95
C SER A 67 1.38 0.73 2.82
N PRO A 68 1.12 2.06 2.90
CA PRO A 68 -0.04 2.58 3.64
C PRO A 68 -1.35 1.97 3.16
N LEU A 69 -1.56 1.88 1.84
CA LEU A 69 -2.78 1.31 1.26
C LEU A 69 -2.98 -0.16 1.62
N LYS A 70 -1.97 -1.00 1.39
CA LYS A 70 -2.05 -2.44 1.69
C LYS A 70 -2.17 -2.69 3.20
N ARG A 71 -1.52 -1.87 4.01
CA ARG A 71 -1.63 -1.94 5.47
C ARG A 71 -3.03 -1.56 5.95
N ALA A 72 -3.65 -0.52 5.39
CA ALA A 72 -5.04 -0.14 5.68
C ALA A 72 -6.00 -1.29 5.37
N GLN A 73 -5.87 -1.87 4.19
CA GLN A 73 -6.65 -3.03 3.77
C GLN A 73 -6.46 -4.20 4.76
N TYR A 74 -5.22 -4.56 5.05
CA TYR A 74 -4.90 -5.66 5.96
C TYR A 74 -5.42 -5.44 7.39
N LEU A 75 -5.36 -4.21 7.89
CA LEU A 75 -5.92 -3.87 9.21
C LEU A 75 -7.44 -4.08 9.27
N LEU A 76 -8.18 -3.78 8.21
CA LEU A 76 -9.62 -4.06 8.13
C LEU A 76 -9.89 -5.56 7.99
N GLU A 77 -9.09 -6.29 7.21
CA GLU A 77 -9.17 -7.76 7.09
C GLU A 77 -8.98 -8.45 8.45
N LEU A 78 -8.05 -7.97 9.29
CA LEU A 78 -7.88 -8.46 10.67
C LEU A 78 -9.13 -8.22 11.55
N LYS A 79 -10.01 -7.29 11.17
CA LYS A 79 -11.32 -7.06 11.80
C LYS A 79 -12.44 -7.85 11.12
N GLN A 80 -12.12 -8.78 10.20
CA GLN A 80 -13.06 -9.58 9.42
C GLN A 80 -13.94 -8.75 8.47
N ILE A 81 -13.44 -7.57 8.07
CA ILE A 81 -14.06 -6.72 7.06
C ILE A 81 -13.40 -7.07 5.72
N ASP A 82 -14.20 -7.52 4.77
CA ASP A 82 -13.71 -7.79 3.41
C ASP A 82 -13.34 -6.48 2.74
N ALA A 83 -12.05 -6.22 2.69
CA ALA A 83 -11.46 -5.01 2.14
C ALA A 83 -10.81 -5.25 0.76
N SER A 84 -11.19 -6.32 0.05
CA SER A 84 -10.74 -6.60 -1.30
C SER A 84 -11.15 -5.49 -2.27
N GLN A 85 -10.34 -5.26 -3.31
CA GLN A 85 -10.58 -4.17 -4.27
C GLN A 85 -11.94 -4.28 -4.99
N ASP A 86 -12.48 -5.48 -5.12
CA ASP A 86 -13.73 -5.73 -5.84
C ASP A 86 -14.98 -5.35 -5.02
N SER A 87 -14.85 -5.17 -3.71
CA SER A 87 -15.98 -4.85 -2.82
C SER A 87 -16.21 -3.36 -2.61
N HIS A 88 -15.35 -2.48 -3.17
CA HIS A 88 -15.38 -1.06 -2.90
C HIS A 88 -15.88 -0.20 -4.05
N ILE A 89 -17.12 0.26 -3.93
CA ILE A 89 -17.64 1.38 -4.73
C ILE A 89 -17.96 2.50 -3.75
N THR A 90 -17.17 3.57 -3.75
CA THR A 90 -17.56 4.77 -3.01
C THR A 90 -18.80 5.39 -3.67
N SER A 91 -19.77 5.77 -2.84
CA SER A 91 -20.97 6.51 -3.28
C SER A 91 -20.82 8.04 -3.12
N ASP A 92 -19.65 8.52 -2.75
CA ASP A 92 -19.35 9.95 -2.62
C ASP A 92 -19.25 10.59 -4.02
N GLY A 93 -20.37 11.17 -4.50
CA GLY A 93 -20.44 11.77 -5.83
C GLY A 93 -19.50 12.93 -6.05
N ALA A 94 -19.23 13.75 -5.01
CA ALA A 94 -18.31 14.86 -5.09
C ALA A 94 -16.85 14.36 -5.27
N PHE A 95 -16.48 13.31 -4.52
CA PHE A 95 -15.20 12.65 -4.67
C PHE A 95 -15.04 12.05 -6.08
N LEU A 96 -16.03 11.33 -6.57
CA LEU A 96 -15.99 10.71 -7.90
C LEU A 96 -15.87 11.76 -9.01
N MET A 97 -16.58 12.89 -8.90
CA MET A 97 -16.46 13.98 -9.86
C MET A 97 -15.04 14.54 -9.86
N ARG A 98 -14.45 14.78 -8.68
CA ARG A 98 -13.07 15.24 -8.59
C ARG A 98 -12.07 14.24 -9.20
N GLN A 99 -12.33 12.93 -9.08
CA GLN A 99 -11.50 11.90 -9.72
C GLN A 99 -11.57 11.94 -11.26
N ILE A 100 -12.72 12.30 -11.81
CA ILE A 100 -12.89 12.50 -13.26
C ILE A 100 -12.09 13.74 -13.70
N GLU A 101 -12.26 14.88 -13.03
CA GLU A 101 -11.53 16.11 -13.31
C GLU A 101 -10.00 15.89 -13.28
N LEU A 102 -9.48 15.19 -12.26
CA LEU A 102 -8.05 14.90 -12.15
C LEU A 102 -7.53 14.05 -13.31
N ARG A 103 -8.34 13.11 -13.83
CA ARG A 103 -7.95 12.31 -15.00
C ARG A 103 -8.03 13.09 -16.30
N GLU A 104 -8.98 14.03 -16.42
CA GLU A 104 -9.03 14.97 -17.52
C GLU A 104 -7.78 15.88 -17.49
N GLU A 105 -7.44 16.47 -16.33
CA GLU A 105 -6.20 17.24 -16.14
C GLU A 105 -4.96 16.43 -16.54
N LEU A 106 -4.87 15.15 -16.11
CA LEU A 106 -3.76 14.26 -16.46
C LEU A 106 -3.68 13.98 -17.97
N SER A 107 -4.82 13.81 -18.63
CA SER A 107 -4.87 13.55 -20.09
C SER A 107 -4.40 14.75 -20.92
N GLU A 108 -4.58 15.95 -20.39
CA GLU A 108 -4.21 17.21 -21.05
C GLU A 108 -2.75 17.63 -20.77
N VAL A 109 -2.03 16.93 -19.88
CA VAL A 109 -0.65 17.27 -19.51
C VAL A 109 0.27 17.37 -20.74
N ARG A 110 0.16 16.45 -21.70
CA ARG A 110 1.02 16.41 -22.90
C ARG A 110 0.87 17.65 -23.80
N ASP A 111 -0.31 18.28 -23.78
CA ASP A 111 -0.63 19.44 -24.58
C ASP A 111 -0.30 20.77 -23.87
N ASN A 112 0.22 20.69 -22.63
CA ASN A 112 0.58 21.85 -21.84
C ASN A 112 1.90 22.49 -22.35
N ALA A 113 2.07 23.79 -22.14
CA ALA A 113 3.30 24.49 -22.48
C ALA A 113 4.52 23.99 -21.69
N ASP A 114 4.33 23.53 -20.47
CA ASP A 114 5.31 22.87 -19.64
C ASP A 114 4.68 21.60 -19.02
N PRO A 115 4.78 20.45 -19.70
CA PRO A 115 4.19 19.19 -19.23
C PRO A 115 4.72 18.73 -17.88
N PHE A 116 6.01 18.89 -17.61
CA PHE A 116 6.62 18.46 -16.34
C PHE A 116 6.13 19.30 -15.15
N ALA A 117 6.04 20.62 -15.32
CA ALA A 117 5.50 21.49 -14.28
C ALA A 117 4.01 21.21 -14.00
N ALA A 118 3.21 20.94 -15.05
CA ALA A 118 1.81 20.58 -14.92
C ALA A 118 1.66 19.24 -14.18
N LEU A 119 2.48 18.23 -14.53
CA LEU A 119 2.48 16.91 -13.91
C LEU A 119 2.88 16.99 -12.44
N GLU A 120 3.91 17.75 -12.10
CA GLU A 120 4.36 17.95 -10.72
C GLU A 120 3.31 18.64 -9.85
N SER A 121 2.61 19.63 -10.40
CA SER A 121 1.50 20.31 -9.72
C SER A 121 0.36 19.32 -9.41
N LEU A 122 -0.02 18.50 -10.39
CA LEU A 122 -1.03 17.46 -10.24
C LEU A 122 -0.62 16.42 -9.19
N ARG A 123 0.62 15.93 -9.25
CA ARG A 123 1.22 15.02 -8.27
C ARG A 123 1.09 15.56 -6.86
N THR A 124 1.57 16.78 -6.63
CA THR A 124 1.53 17.42 -5.31
C THR A 124 0.11 17.50 -4.75
N GLY A 125 -0.88 17.84 -5.58
CA GLY A 125 -2.28 17.88 -5.18
C GLY A 125 -2.84 16.50 -4.79
N VAL A 126 -2.51 15.46 -5.55
CA VAL A 126 -2.95 14.09 -5.28
C VAL A 126 -2.25 13.51 -4.04
N GLU A 127 -0.95 13.75 -3.86
CA GLU A 127 -0.19 13.34 -2.67
C GLU A 127 -0.73 13.99 -1.40
N SER A 128 -1.08 15.29 -1.45
CA SER A 128 -1.72 15.98 -0.33
C SER A 128 -3.05 15.32 0.04
N SER A 129 -3.90 15.06 -0.95
CA SER A 129 -5.20 14.38 -0.74
C SER A 129 -5.01 12.97 -0.18
N TYR A 130 -4.01 12.23 -0.69
CA TYR A 130 -3.70 10.88 -0.21
C TYR A 130 -3.19 10.89 1.24
N SER A 131 -2.39 11.89 1.62
CA SER A 131 -1.92 12.07 3.00
C SER A 131 -3.07 12.41 3.97
N GLU A 132 -4.03 13.24 3.55
CA GLU A 132 -5.23 13.53 4.31
C GLU A 132 -6.09 12.28 4.53
N GLN A 133 -6.30 11.49 3.47
CA GLN A 133 -7.03 10.23 3.54
C GLN A 133 -6.36 9.23 4.49
N GLN A 134 -5.02 9.14 4.50
CA GLN A 134 -4.27 8.31 5.44
C GLN A 134 -4.50 8.75 6.89
N SER A 135 -4.49 10.07 7.14
CA SER A 135 -4.75 10.63 8.47
C SER A 135 -6.19 10.37 8.94
N GLN A 136 -7.14 10.48 8.01
CA GLN A 136 -8.55 10.17 8.23
C GLN A 136 -8.75 8.69 8.57
N PHE A 137 -8.15 7.79 7.77
CA PHE A 137 -8.19 6.35 8.03
C PHE A 137 -7.64 6.02 9.41
N GLN A 138 -6.50 6.60 9.79
CA GLN A 138 -5.90 6.41 11.11
C GLN A 138 -6.87 6.77 12.24
N ALA A 139 -7.49 7.95 12.18
CA ALA A 139 -8.42 8.44 13.19
C ALA A 139 -9.66 7.53 13.29
N GLN A 140 -10.23 7.14 12.15
CA GLN A 140 -11.41 6.27 12.06
C GLN A 140 -11.10 4.86 12.57
N TYR A 141 -9.94 4.29 12.20
CA TYR A 141 -9.51 2.98 12.68
C TYR A 141 -9.28 2.98 14.20
N GLN A 142 -8.65 4.03 14.75
CA GLN A 142 -8.41 4.18 16.19
C GLN A 142 -9.71 4.34 16.99
N SER A 143 -10.70 5.06 16.44
CA SER A 143 -12.01 5.22 17.04
C SER A 143 -12.96 4.03 16.81
N GLN A 144 -12.50 2.99 16.11
CA GLN A 144 -13.27 1.81 15.73
C GLN A 144 -14.47 2.11 14.79
N ALA A 145 -14.43 3.25 14.10
CA ALA A 145 -15.39 3.61 13.04
C ALA A 145 -15.03 2.91 11.73
N TYR A 146 -15.15 1.58 11.73
CA TYR A 146 -14.61 0.73 10.66
C TYR A 146 -15.33 0.91 9.31
N ASP A 147 -16.64 1.20 9.32
CA ASP A 147 -17.38 1.47 8.08
C ASP A 147 -16.90 2.76 7.41
N GLU A 148 -16.57 3.77 8.21
CA GLU A 148 -15.98 5.02 7.70
C GLU A 148 -14.54 4.78 7.21
N ALA A 149 -13.74 4.02 7.96
CA ALA A 149 -12.38 3.65 7.57
C ALA A 149 -12.37 2.86 6.24
N PHE A 150 -13.37 1.99 6.05
CA PHE A 150 -13.57 1.26 4.82
C PHE A 150 -13.86 2.19 3.62
N ASN A 151 -14.76 3.17 3.80
CA ASN A 151 -15.03 4.18 2.76
C ASN A 151 -13.79 5.04 2.46
N THR A 152 -13.00 5.37 3.48
CA THR A 152 -11.75 6.11 3.30
C THR A 152 -10.70 5.28 2.57
N LEU A 153 -10.63 3.96 2.83
CA LEU A 153 -9.76 3.05 2.09
C LEU A 153 -10.08 3.06 0.58
N ALA A 154 -11.36 3.07 0.20
CA ALA A 154 -11.76 3.19 -1.19
C ALA A 154 -11.21 4.47 -1.84
N LYS A 155 -11.30 5.60 -1.13
CA LYS A 155 -10.71 6.88 -1.61
C LYS A 155 -9.19 6.79 -1.75
N MET A 156 -8.50 6.16 -0.80
CA MET A 156 -7.05 5.92 -0.86
C MET A 156 -6.66 5.08 -2.09
N GLN A 157 -7.46 4.09 -2.47
CA GLN A 157 -7.23 3.27 -3.66
C GLN A 157 -7.26 4.10 -4.95
N PHE A 158 -8.23 5.02 -5.07
CA PHE A 158 -8.31 5.93 -6.22
C PHE A 158 -7.10 6.86 -6.29
N SER A 159 -6.70 7.45 -5.16
CA SER A 159 -5.54 8.34 -5.10
C SER A 159 -4.23 7.61 -5.43
N ALA A 160 -4.03 6.41 -4.88
CA ALA A 160 -2.85 5.59 -5.17
C ALA A 160 -2.76 5.23 -6.66
N LYS A 161 -3.90 4.81 -7.25
CA LYS A 161 -3.94 4.49 -8.68
C LYS A 161 -3.62 5.70 -9.56
N LEU A 162 -4.11 6.89 -9.20
CA LEU A 162 -3.81 8.10 -9.94
C LEU A 162 -2.33 8.50 -9.82
N LEU A 163 -1.70 8.27 -8.65
CA LEU A 163 -0.25 8.46 -8.49
C LEU A 163 0.56 7.51 -9.38
N ASP A 164 0.14 6.26 -9.50
CA ASP A 164 0.77 5.29 -10.41
C ASP A 164 0.61 5.74 -11.89
N GLU A 165 -0.57 6.26 -12.27
CA GLU A 165 -0.85 6.80 -13.62
C GLU A 165 0.04 8.04 -13.91
N ILE A 166 0.26 8.91 -12.91
CA ILE A 166 1.15 10.08 -12.99
C ILE A 166 2.60 9.65 -13.18
N GLU A 167 3.08 8.67 -12.38
CA GLU A 167 4.44 8.14 -12.49
C GLU A 167 4.70 7.52 -13.87
N GLN A 168 3.72 6.77 -14.38
CA GLN A 168 3.81 6.19 -15.72
C GLN A 168 3.89 7.27 -16.81
N LEU A 169 3.08 8.33 -16.72
CA LEU A 169 3.11 9.43 -17.69
C LEU A 169 4.44 10.19 -17.65
N GLU A 170 5.02 10.39 -16.44
CA GLU A 170 6.34 11.01 -16.29
C GLU A 170 7.42 10.20 -17.00
N ALA A 171 7.47 8.89 -16.78
CA ALA A 171 8.41 8.01 -17.47
C ALA A 171 8.25 8.06 -18.99
N ASP A 172 7.01 8.07 -19.48
CA ASP A 172 6.72 8.23 -20.92
C ASP A 172 7.19 9.57 -21.51
N LEU A 173 7.15 10.66 -20.72
CA LEU A 173 7.61 11.98 -21.13
C LEU A 173 9.15 12.09 -21.13
N GLU A 174 9.83 11.38 -20.22
CA GLU A 174 11.30 11.33 -20.17
C GLU A 174 11.90 10.55 -21.34
N ASP A 175 11.17 9.56 -21.87
CA ASP A 175 11.62 8.69 -22.98
C ASP A 175 11.41 9.33 -24.38
N GLN A 176 10.84 10.54 -24.48
CA GLN A 176 10.59 11.27 -25.76
C GLN A 176 11.65 12.33 -26.05
#